data_2e09c249bda5984eb9d4d64d2f94c327
#
_entry.id   2e09c249bda5984eb9d4d64d2f94c327
#
_cell.length_a   1.000
_cell.length_b   1.000
_cell.length_c   1.000
_cell.angle_alpha   90.00
_cell.angle_beta   90.00
_cell.angle_gamma   90.00
#
_symmetry.space_group_name_H-M   'P 1'
#
loop_
_entity.id
_entity.type
_entity.pdbx_description
1 polymer ?
#
loop_
_entity_poly.entity_id
_entity_poly.type
_entity_poly.pdbx_seq_one_letter_code
_entity_poly.pdbx_strand_id
1 'polypeptide(L)'
;MEKIFSGKVWTFGNDIDTDTIIPGKRGTIPTIEEMKKYAFELLKPEFGSTVQPGDILIAGTNFGCGSSREQAATVLSHNGVRCIIAKSFARIFFRNAFNSGILLLTCDGIQDVVTGGDIVTVDVDNHTVSANGQTFTVGAVPENLFNIVANGGLIADTRRRLAEGVQPSEPHELDDTARRKKGFTMAEKLLRKNAGVDEVKPGDIVITHPDMFMIHDIYTPYLLDTLEQIGADKIADPDKVTIVFDHCMPTAVAKNDSAHYDAGLELSRRYGIKKLHIGEGICHSIMHEEKYAKPGCIATATDSHTTTYGGAGNFCSGIGTAEMAAALITGELWFKVPEAIKIVLNGHLPNGVLSKDVILKILGDIKADGGQYKSLEFTGPAAHEMSMMARFTVANMALEAGAKCGLFEADEKTAEYYGMPLEEIDWVCVDDDAHYEKVLTYDVSELEPQLSCPQGVDNVHPLHEVLGTPIDEVYLGSCTNGSIEDLAVAAELMRGKHVPDTMRFIVVPATNRVFKEAIERGYIKTFIEAGAVICHPCCGLCCGMPYGLMYDDERILSTANRNFIGRQGTKKTLSYLCSPAVAAATALAGVVSDPRTL
;
A
#
# COMPACT_ATOMS: atom_id res chain seq x y z
N MET A 1 17.92 -19.23 17.25
CA MET A 1 17.61 -20.47 16.51
C MET A 1 18.91 -21.03 15.94
N GLU A 2 19.10 -22.35 15.97
CA GLU A 2 20.25 -22.98 15.30
C GLU A 2 20.10 -22.87 13.79
N LYS A 3 21.21 -22.76 13.06
CA LYS A 3 21.22 -22.68 11.59
C LYS A 3 21.00 -24.03 10.91
N ILE A 4 21.24 -25.14 11.63
CA ILE A 4 20.90 -26.51 11.22
C ILE A 4 19.86 -27.04 12.19
N PHE A 5 18.70 -27.43 11.69
CA PHE A 5 17.62 -27.97 12.51
C PHE A 5 16.74 -28.96 11.73
N SER A 6 16.05 -29.80 12.46
CA SER A 6 15.11 -30.77 11.88
C SER A 6 13.76 -30.62 12.51
N GLY A 7 12.69 -30.88 11.76
CA GLY A 7 11.32 -30.86 12.24
C GLY A 7 10.43 -31.88 11.54
N LYS A 8 9.34 -32.24 12.20
CA LYS A 8 8.29 -33.07 11.64
C LYS A 8 7.46 -32.24 10.66
N VAL A 9 7.07 -32.85 9.54
CA VAL A 9 6.42 -32.18 8.43
C VAL A 9 4.90 -32.22 8.53
N TRP A 10 4.29 -31.07 8.24
CA TRP A 10 2.89 -30.92 7.87
C TRP A 10 2.81 -30.52 6.40
N THR A 11 2.09 -31.29 5.58
CA THR A 11 1.96 -31.01 4.13
C THR A 11 0.67 -30.30 3.78
N PHE A 12 0.77 -29.33 2.86
CA PHE A 12 -0.35 -28.52 2.36
C PHE A 12 -0.26 -28.42 0.83
N GLY A 13 -1.39 -28.11 0.18
CA GLY A 13 -1.47 -27.91 -1.27
C GLY A 13 -1.06 -26.52 -1.72
N ASN A 14 -1.51 -26.16 -2.92
CA ASN A 14 -1.39 -24.81 -3.48
C ASN A 14 -2.45 -23.87 -2.90
N ASP A 15 -2.21 -22.55 -3.06
CA ASP A 15 -3.18 -21.48 -2.79
C ASP A 15 -3.80 -21.54 -1.38
N ILE A 16 -2.98 -21.87 -0.39
CA ILE A 16 -3.39 -21.82 1.01
C ILE A 16 -3.55 -20.36 1.42
N ASP A 17 -4.78 -19.91 1.52
CA ASP A 17 -5.11 -18.54 1.86
C ASP A 17 -5.11 -18.26 3.37
N THR A 18 -5.10 -16.99 3.75
CA THR A 18 -5.07 -16.57 5.15
C THR A 18 -6.36 -16.93 5.91
N ASP A 19 -7.50 -17.10 5.22
CA ASP A 19 -8.74 -17.59 5.82
C ASP A 19 -8.71 -19.10 6.08
N THR A 20 -7.99 -19.84 5.26
CA THR A 20 -7.70 -21.26 5.50
C THR A 20 -6.74 -21.43 6.68
N ILE A 21 -5.75 -20.56 6.83
CA ILE A 21 -4.83 -20.58 7.98
C ILE A 21 -5.58 -20.23 9.25
N ILE A 22 -6.32 -19.11 9.26
CA ILE A 22 -7.18 -18.71 10.39
C ILE A 22 -8.46 -18.03 9.88
N PRO A 23 -9.63 -18.66 10.03
CA PRO A 23 -10.88 -18.13 9.53
C PRO A 23 -11.21 -16.75 10.12
N GLY A 24 -11.72 -15.83 9.29
CA GLY A 24 -12.04 -14.45 9.65
C GLY A 24 -12.97 -14.32 10.86
N LYS A 25 -13.90 -15.26 11.04
CA LYS A 25 -14.77 -15.33 12.24
C LYS A 25 -13.98 -15.51 13.55
N ARG A 26 -12.72 -15.95 13.48
CA ARG A 26 -11.85 -16.14 14.65
C ARG A 26 -11.05 -14.88 15.00
N GLY A 27 -11.04 -13.88 14.12
CA GLY A 27 -10.36 -12.59 14.35
C GLY A 27 -10.89 -11.78 15.54
N THR A 28 -12.08 -12.12 16.06
CA THR A 28 -12.66 -11.51 17.26
C THR A 28 -12.21 -12.16 18.57
N ILE A 29 -11.43 -13.24 18.50
CA ILE A 29 -10.90 -13.91 19.72
C ILE A 29 -9.85 -12.99 20.35
N PRO A 30 -9.98 -12.65 21.66
CA PRO A 30 -9.18 -11.59 22.27
C PRO A 30 -7.68 -11.88 22.37
N THR A 31 -7.28 -13.16 22.42
CA THR A 31 -5.89 -13.55 22.63
C THR A 31 -5.39 -14.50 21.54
N ILE A 32 -4.14 -14.32 21.14
CA ILE A 32 -3.48 -15.22 20.18
C ILE A 32 -3.38 -16.65 20.73
N GLU A 33 -3.20 -16.82 22.05
CA GLU A 33 -3.13 -18.12 22.70
C GLU A 33 -4.42 -18.94 22.58
N GLU A 34 -5.56 -18.27 22.53
CA GLU A 34 -6.83 -18.94 22.24
C GLU A 34 -7.03 -19.11 20.72
N MET A 35 -6.68 -18.10 19.94
CA MET A 35 -6.86 -18.08 18.47
C MET A 35 -6.05 -19.20 17.79
N LYS A 36 -4.82 -19.45 18.21
CA LYS A 36 -3.92 -20.45 17.62
C LYS A 36 -4.48 -21.88 17.61
N LYS A 37 -5.41 -22.20 18.50
CA LYS A 37 -6.08 -23.51 18.55
C LYS A 37 -6.93 -23.80 17.31
N TYR A 38 -7.29 -22.76 16.58
CA TYR A 38 -8.13 -22.83 15.38
C TYR A 38 -7.33 -22.74 14.08
N ALA A 39 -5.99 -22.78 14.16
CA ALA A 39 -5.16 -22.78 12.96
C ALA A 39 -5.51 -24.00 12.08
N PHE A 40 -5.78 -23.75 10.81
CA PHE A 40 -6.21 -24.73 9.81
C PHE A 40 -7.49 -25.53 10.18
N GLU A 41 -8.38 -24.98 11.04
CA GLU A 41 -9.57 -25.73 11.51
C GLU A 41 -10.45 -26.27 10.37
N LEU A 42 -10.45 -25.62 9.19
CA LEU A 42 -11.25 -26.04 8.04
C LEU A 42 -10.57 -27.10 7.16
N LEU A 43 -9.24 -27.22 7.23
CA LEU A 43 -8.46 -28.10 6.35
C LEU A 43 -7.83 -29.28 7.13
N LYS A 44 -7.30 -29.01 8.32
CA LYS A 44 -6.66 -29.97 9.23
C LYS A 44 -7.08 -29.65 10.68
N PRO A 45 -8.30 -30.04 11.09
CA PRO A 45 -8.85 -29.67 12.42
C PRO A 45 -7.98 -30.07 13.62
N GLU A 46 -7.18 -31.12 13.43
CA GLU A 46 -6.24 -31.62 14.45
C GLU A 46 -5.00 -30.75 14.61
N PHE A 47 -4.65 -29.91 13.62
CA PHE A 47 -3.39 -29.15 13.59
C PHE A 47 -3.18 -28.35 14.88
N GLY A 48 -4.12 -27.47 15.23
CA GLY A 48 -3.98 -26.56 16.38
C GLY A 48 -3.80 -27.27 17.74
N SER A 49 -4.15 -28.56 17.82
CA SER A 49 -4.00 -29.36 19.04
C SER A 49 -2.83 -30.34 19.05
N THR A 50 -2.25 -30.63 17.87
CA THR A 50 -1.23 -31.70 17.73
C THR A 50 0.10 -31.22 17.20
N VAL A 51 0.15 -30.02 16.57
CA VAL A 51 1.40 -29.39 16.12
C VAL A 51 2.35 -29.19 17.31
N GLN A 52 3.64 -29.47 17.08
CA GLN A 52 4.66 -29.35 18.11
C GLN A 52 5.65 -28.21 17.79
N PRO A 53 6.24 -27.58 18.81
CA PRO A 53 7.30 -26.62 18.60
C PRO A 53 8.44 -27.21 17.78
N GLY A 54 8.78 -26.53 16.68
CA GLY A 54 9.82 -26.98 15.76
C GLY A 54 9.29 -27.71 14.52
N ASP A 55 7.99 -27.98 14.42
CA ASP A 55 7.38 -28.55 13.24
C ASP A 55 7.57 -27.63 12.03
N ILE A 56 7.65 -28.23 10.84
CA ILE A 56 7.89 -27.58 9.56
C ILE A 56 6.65 -27.76 8.67
N LEU A 57 6.19 -26.68 8.03
CA LEU A 57 5.14 -26.77 7.03
C LEU A 57 5.77 -26.87 5.63
N ILE A 58 5.24 -27.78 4.79
CA ILE A 58 5.60 -27.88 3.37
C ILE A 58 4.35 -27.65 2.54
N ALA A 59 4.41 -26.70 1.62
CA ALA A 59 3.27 -26.28 0.81
C ALA A 59 3.64 -26.12 -0.68
N GLY A 60 2.63 -25.97 -1.51
CA GLY A 60 2.78 -25.71 -2.93
C GLY A 60 3.00 -24.22 -3.26
N THR A 61 2.37 -23.75 -4.31
CA THR A 61 2.45 -22.36 -4.77
C THR A 61 1.56 -21.42 -3.94
N ASN A 62 1.96 -20.13 -3.88
CA ASN A 62 1.15 -19.01 -3.41
C ASN A 62 0.64 -19.17 -1.96
N PHE A 63 1.48 -19.69 -1.05
CA PHE A 63 1.11 -19.86 0.35
C PHE A 63 0.92 -18.52 1.06
N GLY A 64 -0.19 -18.38 1.80
CA GLY A 64 -0.55 -17.17 2.53
C GLY A 64 -1.26 -16.12 1.67
N CYS A 65 -1.86 -16.50 0.55
CA CYS A 65 -2.66 -15.61 -0.29
C CYS A 65 -3.91 -15.08 0.43
N GLY A 66 -4.65 -14.18 -0.22
CA GLY A 66 -5.86 -13.60 0.34
C GLY A 66 -5.62 -12.29 1.10
N SER A 67 -6.27 -12.12 2.25
CA SER A 67 -6.23 -10.85 2.99
C SER A 67 -4.91 -10.60 3.74
N SER A 68 -4.62 -9.35 4.03
CA SER A 68 -3.39 -8.91 4.71
C SER A 68 -3.34 -9.21 6.21
N ARG A 69 -3.92 -10.32 6.66
CA ARG A 69 -4.03 -10.66 8.08
C ARG A 69 -2.69 -11.08 8.67
N GLU A 70 -2.17 -10.23 9.55
CA GLU A 70 -0.99 -10.54 10.36
C GLU A 70 -1.23 -11.76 11.27
N GLN A 71 -2.46 -11.93 11.76
CA GLN A 71 -2.85 -13.07 12.61
C GLN A 71 -2.55 -14.43 11.97
N ALA A 72 -2.61 -14.56 10.64
CA ALA A 72 -2.31 -15.81 9.96
C ALA A 72 -0.87 -16.27 10.21
N ALA A 73 0.09 -15.38 10.19
CA ALA A 73 1.49 -15.70 10.52
C ALA A 73 1.67 -15.85 12.04
N THR A 74 1.05 -14.97 12.82
CA THR A 74 1.19 -14.96 14.28
C THR A 74 0.67 -16.25 14.93
N VAL A 75 -0.48 -16.78 14.51
CA VAL A 75 -1.00 -18.05 15.06
C VAL A 75 -0.09 -19.24 14.76
N LEU A 76 0.57 -19.27 13.60
CA LEU A 76 1.52 -20.32 13.25
C LEU A 76 2.79 -20.22 14.10
N SER A 77 3.32 -19.03 14.30
CA SER A 77 4.45 -18.78 15.19
C SER A 77 4.14 -19.19 16.62
N HIS A 78 2.99 -18.82 17.17
CA HIS A 78 2.56 -19.20 18.53
C HIS A 78 2.23 -20.69 18.66
N ASN A 79 1.97 -21.39 17.56
CA ASN A 79 1.91 -22.86 17.52
C ASN A 79 3.30 -23.50 17.48
N GLY A 80 4.37 -22.72 17.44
CA GLY A 80 5.74 -23.21 17.42
C GLY A 80 6.23 -23.65 16.05
N VAL A 81 5.51 -23.32 14.96
CA VAL A 81 5.98 -23.54 13.59
C VAL A 81 7.28 -22.77 13.40
N ARG A 82 8.36 -23.49 13.08
CA ARG A 82 9.69 -22.90 12.97
C ARG A 82 10.04 -22.46 11.55
N CYS A 83 9.56 -23.20 10.55
CA CYS A 83 9.87 -22.96 9.16
C CYS A 83 8.68 -23.34 8.28
N ILE A 84 8.51 -22.61 7.19
CA ILE A 84 7.58 -22.96 6.11
C ILE A 84 8.39 -23.04 4.81
N ILE A 85 8.28 -24.18 4.11
CA ILE A 85 8.94 -24.43 2.83
C ILE A 85 7.85 -24.52 1.78
N ALA A 86 7.89 -23.67 0.76
CA ALA A 86 6.87 -23.64 -0.30
C ALA A 86 7.49 -23.35 -1.67
N LYS A 87 6.76 -23.63 -2.75
CA LYS A 87 7.20 -23.22 -4.10
C LYS A 87 7.18 -21.70 -4.25
N SER A 88 6.19 -21.04 -3.67
CA SER A 88 6.11 -19.57 -3.59
C SER A 88 5.22 -19.11 -2.45
N PHE A 89 5.38 -17.85 -2.05
CA PHE A 89 4.64 -17.20 -0.97
C PHE A 89 3.94 -15.94 -1.46
N ALA A 90 2.75 -15.68 -0.92
CA ALA A 90 2.10 -14.38 -1.10
C ALA A 90 2.90 -13.28 -0.38
N ARG A 91 2.94 -12.09 -0.99
CA ARG A 91 3.76 -10.95 -0.59
C ARG A 91 3.62 -10.54 0.88
N ILE A 92 2.38 -10.34 1.32
CA ILE A 92 2.09 -9.83 2.66
C ILE A 92 2.41 -10.90 3.69
N PHE A 93 2.02 -12.15 3.41
CA PHE A 93 2.32 -13.27 4.30
C PHE A 93 3.83 -13.49 4.46
N PHE A 94 4.61 -13.38 3.37
CA PHE A 94 6.07 -13.48 3.42
C PHE A 94 6.67 -12.53 4.45
N ARG A 95 6.22 -11.27 4.42
CA ARG A 95 6.70 -10.25 5.34
C ARG A 95 6.23 -10.50 6.78
N ASN A 96 4.95 -10.79 6.95
CA ASN A 96 4.36 -11.07 8.27
C ASN A 96 4.99 -12.30 8.94
N ALA A 97 5.31 -13.34 8.18
CA ALA A 97 5.91 -14.55 8.72
C ALA A 97 7.33 -14.31 9.27
N PHE A 98 8.20 -13.62 8.53
CA PHE A 98 9.50 -13.21 9.05
C PHE A 98 9.38 -12.34 10.30
N ASN A 99 8.47 -11.36 10.27
CA ASN A 99 8.21 -10.48 11.41
C ASN A 99 7.67 -11.23 12.63
N SER A 100 6.95 -12.33 12.40
CA SER A 100 6.46 -13.23 13.46
C SER A 100 7.46 -14.31 13.90
N GLY A 101 8.67 -14.33 13.35
CA GLY A 101 9.72 -15.28 13.72
C GLY A 101 9.63 -16.64 13.02
N ILE A 102 9.03 -16.71 11.84
CA ILE A 102 8.97 -17.92 11.01
C ILE A 102 9.93 -17.79 9.83
N LEU A 103 10.81 -18.79 9.66
CA LEU A 103 11.71 -18.87 8.52
C LEU A 103 10.92 -19.31 7.27
N LEU A 104 11.04 -18.58 6.16
CA LEU A 104 10.45 -18.94 4.88
C LEU A 104 11.53 -19.34 3.88
N LEU A 105 11.38 -20.50 3.24
CA LEU A 105 12.28 -21.02 2.24
C LEU A 105 11.52 -21.38 0.96
N THR A 106 11.95 -20.84 -0.16
CA THR A 106 11.45 -21.28 -1.46
C THR A 106 12.20 -22.52 -1.92
N CYS A 107 11.46 -23.57 -2.25
CA CYS A 107 12.01 -24.83 -2.71
C CYS A 107 11.03 -25.51 -3.66
N ASP A 108 11.52 -25.94 -4.83
CA ASP A 108 10.74 -26.73 -5.78
C ASP A 108 11.15 -28.21 -5.69
N GLY A 109 10.17 -29.09 -5.79
CA GLY A 109 10.39 -30.56 -5.83
C GLY A 109 10.35 -31.26 -4.47
N ILE A 110 10.57 -30.60 -3.34
CA ILE A 110 10.48 -31.25 -2.03
C ILE A 110 9.06 -31.76 -1.73
N GLN A 111 8.05 -31.06 -2.25
CA GLN A 111 6.64 -31.40 -2.10
C GLN A 111 6.30 -32.80 -2.67
N ASP A 112 7.08 -33.26 -3.63
CA ASP A 112 6.85 -34.54 -4.34
C ASP A 112 7.48 -35.73 -3.61
N VAL A 113 8.36 -35.47 -2.64
CA VAL A 113 9.14 -36.51 -1.93
C VAL A 113 8.79 -36.65 -0.47
N VAL A 114 8.03 -35.72 0.10
CA VAL A 114 7.66 -35.76 1.54
C VAL A 114 6.17 -35.99 1.75
N THR A 115 5.87 -36.69 2.83
CA THR A 115 4.51 -36.88 3.32
C THR A 115 4.37 -36.34 4.76
N GLY A 116 3.13 -36.13 5.20
CA GLY A 116 2.90 -35.67 6.57
C GLY A 116 3.47 -36.66 7.59
N GLY A 117 4.27 -36.15 8.50
CA GLY A 117 4.96 -36.93 9.53
C GLY A 117 6.43 -37.25 9.25
N ASP A 118 6.91 -37.07 8.02
CA ASP A 118 8.33 -37.21 7.71
C ASP A 118 9.18 -36.18 8.46
N ILE A 119 10.48 -36.43 8.55
CA ILE A 119 11.45 -35.50 9.13
C ILE A 119 12.20 -34.80 8.01
N VAL A 120 12.24 -33.48 8.09
CA VAL A 120 13.02 -32.62 7.17
C VAL A 120 14.11 -31.92 7.96
N THR A 121 15.31 -31.88 7.39
CA THR A 121 16.46 -31.14 7.93
C THR A 121 16.72 -29.92 7.07
N VAL A 122 16.80 -28.76 7.70
CA VAL A 122 17.15 -27.48 7.08
C VAL A 122 18.57 -27.10 7.48
N ASP A 123 19.40 -26.75 6.50
CA ASP A 123 20.73 -26.19 6.69
C ASP A 123 20.79 -24.81 6.01
N VAL A 124 20.71 -23.77 6.85
CA VAL A 124 20.63 -22.38 6.38
C VAL A 124 21.95 -21.91 5.77
N ASP A 125 23.10 -22.32 6.34
CA ASP A 125 24.41 -21.87 5.87
C ASP A 125 24.77 -22.50 4.51
N ASN A 126 24.39 -23.76 4.29
CA ASN A 126 24.61 -24.46 3.02
C ASN A 126 23.46 -24.27 2.01
N HIS A 127 22.43 -23.52 2.38
CA HIS A 127 21.24 -23.28 1.55
C HIS A 127 20.60 -24.58 1.05
N THR A 128 20.43 -25.55 1.95
CA THR A 128 19.86 -26.86 1.60
C THR A 128 18.76 -27.30 2.54
N VAL A 129 17.89 -28.13 1.98
CA VAL A 129 16.85 -28.87 2.73
C VAL A 129 16.94 -30.34 2.33
N SER A 130 16.97 -31.22 3.32
CA SER A 130 17.12 -32.67 3.08
C SER A 130 15.93 -33.43 3.65
N ALA A 131 15.41 -34.37 2.85
CA ALA A 131 14.31 -35.25 3.23
C ALA A 131 14.41 -36.58 2.48
N ASN A 132 14.12 -37.68 3.14
CA ASN A 132 14.04 -39.03 2.53
C ASN A 132 15.26 -39.40 1.67
N GLY A 133 16.47 -38.98 2.10
CA GLY A 133 17.74 -39.24 1.40
C GLY A 133 18.02 -38.36 0.18
N GLN A 134 17.19 -37.38 -0.09
CA GLN A 134 17.37 -36.36 -1.13
C GLN A 134 17.67 -35.00 -0.52
N THR A 135 18.46 -34.19 -1.25
CA THR A 135 18.83 -32.83 -0.84
C THR A 135 18.43 -31.85 -1.95
N PHE A 136 17.79 -30.76 -1.55
CA PHE A 136 17.28 -29.69 -2.41
C PHE A 136 18.00 -28.40 -2.08
N THR A 137 18.30 -27.58 -3.08
CA THR A 137 18.82 -26.23 -2.88
C THR A 137 17.66 -25.26 -2.60
N VAL A 138 17.84 -24.38 -1.64
CA VAL A 138 16.89 -23.29 -1.31
C VAL A 138 17.56 -21.93 -1.49
N GLY A 139 16.75 -20.88 -1.61
CA GLY A 139 17.25 -19.51 -1.66
C GLY A 139 18.03 -19.14 -0.40
N ALA A 140 19.07 -18.32 -0.54
CA ALA A 140 19.80 -17.77 0.59
C ALA A 140 18.89 -16.91 1.46
N VAL A 141 19.01 -17.07 2.77
CA VAL A 141 18.33 -16.22 3.74
C VAL A 141 19.33 -15.17 4.23
N PRO A 142 19.08 -13.88 4.00
CA PRO A 142 19.94 -12.83 4.51
C PRO A 142 20.09 -12.90 6.04
N GLU A 143 21.28 -12.62 6.52
CA GLU A 143 21.63 -12.78 7.94
C GLU A 143 20.74 -11.94 8.87
N ASN A 144 20.37 -10.74 8.44
CA ASN A 144 19.46 -9.86 9.18
C ASN A 144 18.06 -10.45 9.34
N LEU A 145 17.50 -11.07 8.28
CA LEU A 145 16.21 -11.76 8.37
C LEU A 145 16.32 -13.01 9.23
N PHE A 146 17.41 -13.76 9.11
CA PHE A 146 17.65 -14.91 9.97
C PHE A 146 17.73 -14.48 11.44
N ASN A 147 18.37 -13.36 11.74
CA ASN A 147 18.47 -12.82 13.10
C ASN A 147 17.09 -12.43 13.68
N ILE A 148 16.23 -11.81 12.89
CA ILE A 148 14.83 -11.53 13.30
C ILE A 148 14.13 -12.82 13.70
N VAL A 149 14.20 -13.86 12.85
CA VAL A 149 13.60 -15.17 13.13
C VAL A 149 14.23 -15.82 14.36
N ALA A 150 15.56 -15.82 14.43
CA ALA A 150 16.32 -16.44 15.52
C ALA A 150 16.01 -15.84 16.90
N ASN A 151 15.66 -14.54 16.92
CA ASN A 151 15.31 -13.81 18.14
C ASN A 151 13.81 -13.84 18.45
N GLY A 152 13.01 -14.60 17.69
CA GLY A 152 11.58 -14.78 17.95
C GLY A 152 10.68 -13.73 17.31
N GLY A 153 11.12 -13.10 16.24
CA GLY A 153 10.38 -12.12 15.46
C GLY A 153 10.86 -10.68 15.66
N LEU A 154 10.29 -9.78 14.84
CA LEU A 154 10.76 -8.40 14.73
C LEU A 154 10.68 -7.63 16.06
N ILE A 155 9.57 -7.75 16.78
CA ILE A 155 9.38 -7.08 18.09
C ILE A 155 10.40 -7.57 19.12
N ALA A 156 10.61 -8.89 19.19
CA ALA A 156 11.57 -9.48 20.13
C ALA A 156 13.02 -9.11 19.77
N ASP A 157 13.37 -9.11 18.47
CA ASP A 157 14.69 -8.66 18.01
C ASP A 157 14.91 -7.17 18.29
N THR A 158 13.92 -6.32 18.03
CA THR A 158 14.00 -4.88 18.31
C THR A 158 14.18 -4.63 19.81
N ARG A 159 13.44 -5.34 20.67
CA ARG A 159 13.58 -5.27 22.14
C ARG A 159 14.99 -5.65 22.58
N ARG A 160 15.53 -6.74 22.03
CA ARG A 160 16.90 -7.19 22.32
C ARG A 160 17.93 -6.13 21.90
N ARG A 161 17.83 -5.62 20.66
CA ARG A 161 18.72 -4.56 20.15
C ARG A 161 18.68 -3.31 21.03
N LEU A 162 17.49 -2.92 21.46
CA LEU A 162 17.32 -1.79 22.38
C LEU A 162 17.99 -2.05 23.74
N ALA A 163 17.78 -3.22 24.32
CA ALA A 163 18.34 -3.60 25.61
C ALA A 163 19.89 -3.72 25.57
N GLU A 164 20.44 -4.20 24.47
CA GLU A 164 21.89 -4.30 24.23
C GLU A 164 22.54 -2.97 23.82
N GLY A 165 21.74 -1.91 23.62
CA GLY A 165 22.23 -0.61 23.18
C GLY A 165 22.81 -0.61 21.75
N VAL A 166 22.31 -1.54 20.90
CA VAL A 166 22.73 -1.61 19.50
C VAL A 166 22.29 -0.31 18.81
N GLN A 167 23.26 0.46 18.36
CA GLN A 167 22.98 1.68 17.61
C GLN A 167 22.50 1.33 16.20
N PRO A 168 21.63 2.18 15.58
CA PRO A 168 21.33 2.07 14.16
C PRO A 168 22.62 2.05 13.35
N SER A 169 22.64 1.29 12.25
CA SER A 169 23.71 1.43 11.27
C SER A 169 23.66 2.85 10.68
N GLU A 170 24.80 3.48 10.52
CA GLU A 170 24.81 4.78 9.86
C GLU A 170 24.47 4.61 8.37
N PRO A 171 23.60 5.47 7.80
CA PRO A 171 23.36 5.46 6.37
C PRO A 171 24.68 5.64 5.62
N HIS A 172 25.02 4.70 4.77
CA HIS A 172 26.14 4.88 3.86
C HIS A 172 25.59 5.52 2.58
N GLU A 173 25.96 6.77 2.32
CA GLU A 173 25.52 7.45 1.10
C GLU A 173 26.41 7.08 -0.08
N LEU A 174 25.78 6.66 -1.19
CA LEU A 174 26.48 6.56 -2.46
C LEU A 174 26.90 7.95 -2.95
N ASP A 175 28.14 8.08 -3.44
CA ASP A 175 28.56 9.30 -4.11
C ASP A 175 27.73 9.56 -5.39
N ASP A 176 27.87 10.75 -5.96
CA ASP A 176 27.06 11.14 -7.13
C ASP A 176 27.32 10.24 -8.34
N THR A 177 28.54 9.75 -8.53
CA THR A 177 28.90 8.85 -9.64
C THR A 177 28.23 7.49 -9.48
N ALA A 178 28.29 6.90 -8.29
CA ALA A 178 27.65 5.63 -8.00
C ALA A 178 26.12 5.74 -8.07
N ARG A 179 25.56 6.84 -7.55
CA ARG A 179 24.11 7.11 -7.59
C ARG A 179 23.58 7.19 -9.03
N ARG A 180 24.33 7.78 -9.97
CA ARG A 180 23.96 7.98 -11.39
C ARG A 180 24.33 6.82 -12.29
N LYS A 181 24.85 5.72 -11.75
CA LYS A 181 25.17 4.52 -12.52
C LYS A 181 23.94 3.99 -13.24
N LYS A 182 24.09 3.69 -14.54
CA LYS A 182 23.03 3.18 -15.42
C LYS A 182 22.84 1.66 -15.31
N GLY A 183 21.78 1.15 -15.93
CA GLY A 183 21.45 -0.27 -15.94
C GLY A 183 20.52 -0.71 -14.81
N PHE A 184 19.91 0.24 -14.09
CA PHE A 184 19.00 -0.03 -12.98
C PHE A 184 17.61 0.55 -13.23
N THR A 185 16.59 -0.15 -12.75
CA THR A 185 15.22 0.37 -12.66
C THR A 185 15.15 1.51 -11.62
N MET A 186 14.12 2.34 -11.67
CA MET A 186 13.98 3.43 -10.68
C MET A 186 13.91 2.90 -9.24
N ALA A 187 13.19 1.79 -9.04
CA ALA A 187 13.11 1.16 -7.71
C ALA A 187 14.48 0.68 -7.22
N GLU A 188 15.27 0.05 -8.09
CA GLU A 188 16.65 -0.38 -7.77
C GLU A 188 17.54 0.80 -7.45
N LYS A 189 17.50 1.90 -8.23
CA LYS A 189 18.27 3.13 -7.97
C LYS A 189 17.97 3.71 -6.58
N LEU A 190 16.68 3.83 -6.24
CA LEU A 190 16.24 4.39 -4.97
C LEU A 190 16.66 3.53 -3.78
N LEU A 191 16.49 2.20 -3.91
CA LEU A 191 16.90 1.25 -2.87
C LEU A 191 18.42 1.18 -2.70
N ARG A 192 19.19 1.14 -3.81
CA ARG A 192 20.67 1.19 -3.76
C ARG A 192 21.19 2.42 -3.05
N LYS A 193 20.70 3.60 -3.47
CA LYS A 193 21.09 4.90 -2.91
C LYS A 193 20.89 4.93 -1.40
N ASN A 194 19.72 4.49 -0.94
CA ASN A 194 19.38 4.59 0.48
C ASN A 194 20.02 3.48 1.32
N ALA A 195 20.23 2.28 0.76
CA ALA A 195 20.94 1.19 1.43
C ALA A 195 22.47 1.34 1.35
N GLY A 196 22.99 2.27 0.56
CA GLY A 196 24.43 2.49 0.39
C GLY A 196 25.16 1.32 -0.26
N VAL A 197 24.53 0.63 -1.18
CA VAL A 197 25.10 -0.54 -1.88
C VAL A 197 25.27 -0.28 -3.37
N ASP A 198 26.38 -0.73 -3.95
CA ASP A 198 26.70 -0.48 -5.36
C ASP A 198 25.84 -1.27 -6.34
N GLU A 199 25.40 -2.44 -5.96
CA GLU A 199 24.65 -3.37 -6.80
C GLU A 199 23.46 -3.96 -6.05
N VAL A 200 22.33 -4.06 -6.76
CA VAL A 200 21.15 -4.80 -6.31
C VAL A 200 20.49 -5.47 -7.53
N LYS A 201 19.73 -6.51 -7.28
CA LYS A 201 18.90 -7.16 -8.29
C LYS A 201 17.55 -7.56 -7.67
N PRO A 202 16.53 -7.77 -8.47
CA PRO A 202 15.24 -8.27 -7.99
C PRO A 202 15.40 -9.51 -7.11
N GLY A 203 14.74 -9.49 -5.96
CA GLY A 203 14.83 -10.57 -4.97
C GLY A 203 15.82 -10.34 -3.83
N ASP A 204 16.83 -9.49 -4.01
CA ASP A 204 17.77 -9.14 -2.94
C ASP A 204 17.04 -8.46 -1.77
N ILE A 205 17.55 -8.67 -0.57
CA ILE A 205 17.06 -7.98 0.64
C ILE A 205 18.08 -6.92 1.01
N VAL A 206 17.62 -5.67 1.11
CA VAL A 206 18.44 -4.53 1.52
C VAL A 206 17.91 -3.91 2.79
N ILE A 207 18.81 -3.41 3.64
CA ILE A 207 18.47 -2.56 4.79
C ILE A 207 18.47 -1.12 4.32
N THR A 208 17.37 -0.45 4.53
CA THR A 208 17.18 0.96 4.19
C THR A 208 17.03 1.80 5.45
N HIS A 209 17.32 3.09 5.33
CA HIS A 209 17.11 4.10 6.35
C HIS A 209 16.05 5.08 5.86
N PRO A 210 14.74 4.81 6.10
CA PRO A 210 13.68 5.66 5.59
C PRO A 210 13.91 7.13 5.92
N ASP A 211 13.68 7.98 4.92
CA ASP A 211 13.86 9.42 5.04
C ASP A 211 12.64 10.09 5.69
N MET A 212 11.48 9.42 5.64
CA MET A 212 10.23 9.93 6.16
C MET A 212 9.29 8.79 6.59
N PHE A 213 8.60 9.03 7.70
CA PHE A 213 7.53 8.19 8.25
C PHE A 213 6.24 8.99 8.38
N MET A 214 5.10 8.42 7.96
CA MET A 214 3.80 8.98 8.22
C MET A 214 2.93 7.97 8.98
N ILE A 215 2.26 8.45 10.02
CA ILE A 215 1.34 7.68 10.85
C ILE A 215 -0.03 8.37 10.75
N HIS A 216 -1.05 7.65 10.29
CA HIS A 216 -2.41 8.17 10.35
C HIS A 216 -3.14 7.68 11.61
N ASP A 217 -4.18 8.39 12.00
CA ASP A 217 -4.83 8.27 13.31
C ASP A 217 -5.33 6.86 13.66
N ILE A 218 -5.86 6.08 12.72
CA ILE A 218 -6.38 4.72 13.01
C ILE A 218 -5.32 3.83 13.69
N TYR A 219 -4.05 3.98 13.34
CA TYR A 219 -2.99 3.11 13.85
C TYR A 219 -2.26 3.65 15.10
N THR A 220 -2.59 4.87 15.55
CA THR A 220 -1.91 5.48 16.71
C THR A 220 -2.02 4.68 17.99
N PRO A 221 -3.18 4.09 18.39
CA PRO A 221 -3.25 3.26 19.59
C PRO A 221 -2.40 1.99 19.49
N TYR A 222 -2.46 1.32 18.33
CA TYR A 222 -1.71 0.07 18.09
C TYR A 222 -0.20 0.31 18.09
N LEU A 223 0.24 1.44 17.53
CA LEU A 223 1.63 1.81 17.50
C LEU A 223 2.15 2.17 18.90
N LEU A 224 1.36 2.93 19.67
CA LEU A 224 1.71 3.29 21.05
C LEU A 224 1.88 2.02 21.91
N ASP A 225 0.91 1.11 21.84
CA ASP A 225 0.96 -0.19 22.55
C ASP A 225 2.19 -1.02 22.14
N THR A 226 2.51 -1.07 20.83
CA THR A 226 3.67 -1.81 20.32
C THR A 226 4.98 -1.20 20.83
N LEU A 227 5.13 0.13 20.82
CA LEU A 227 6.30 0.83 21.34
C LEU A 227 6.46 0.60 22.85
N GLU A 228 5.36 0.57 23.61
CA GLU A 228 5.35 0.24 25.03
C GLU A 228 5.75 -1.21 25.30
N GLN A 229 5.22 -2.16 24.52
CA GLN A 229 5.61 -3.57 24.60
C GLN A 229 7.11 -3.78 24.33
N ILE A 230 7.69 -3.02 23.42
CA ILE A 230 9.14 -3.04 23.16
C ILE A 230 9.92 -2.42 24.33
N GLY A 231 9.33 -1.49 25.05
CA GLY A 231 9.96 -0.73 26.13
C GLY A 231 10.79 0.46 25.62
N ALA A 232 10.33 1.08 24.52
CA ALA A 232 11.02 2.21 23.91
C ALA A 232 10.72 3.52 24.62
N ASP A 233 11.74 4.19 25.14
CA ASP A 233 11.63 5.53 25.74
C ASP A 233 11.87 6.65 24.72
N LYS A 234 12.46 6.33 23.57
CA LYS A 234 12.77 7.28 22.49
C LYS A 234 12.69 6.57 21.13
N ILE A 235 12.55 7.36 20.08
CA ILE A 235 12.68 6.95 18.67
C ILE A 235 13.98 7.52 18.08
N ALA A 236 14.41 6.95 16.95
CA ALA A 236 15.70 7.30 16.34
C ALA A 236 15.76 8.78 15.90
N ASP A 237 14.73 9.22 15.16
CA ASP A 237 14.66 10.60 14.67
C ASP A 237 13.19 11.09 14.61
N PRO A 238 12.73 11.88 15.60
CA PRO A 238 11.38 12.44 15.60
C PRO A 238 11.09 13.42 14.46
N ASP A 239 12.13 14.07 13.90
CA ASP A 239 11.94 15.06 12.84
C ASP A 239 11.61 14.42 11.48
N LYS A 240 11.85 13.11 11.33
CA LYS A 240 11.40 12.31 10.18
C LYS A 240 9.94 11.84 10.26
N VAL A 241 9.28 12.03 11.39
CA VAL A 241 7.94 11.47 11.65
C VAL A 241 6.86 12.52 11.55
N THR A 242 5.77 12.20 10.86
CA THR A 242 4.57 13.02 10.74
C THR A 242 3.37 12.22 11.21
N ILE A 243 2.51 12.81 12.05
CA ILE A 243 1.21 12.23 12.44
C ILE A 243 0.10 13.06 11.80
N VAL A 244 -0.82 12.38 11.10
CA VAL A 244 -1.96 13.03 10.44
C VAL A 244 -3.26 12.41 10.93
N PHE A 245 -4.19 13.26 11.37
CA PHE A 245 -5.54 12.86 11.80
C PHE A 245 -6.52 13.20 10.68
N ASP A 246 -6.91 12.18 9.91
CA ASP A 246 -7.75 12.34 8.72
C ASP A 246 -8.78 11.22 8.52
N HIS A 247 -8.75 10.15 9.32
CA HIS A 247 -9.71 9.06 9.26
C HIS A 247 -10.77 9.17 10.35
N CYS A 248 -10.37 9.33 11.61
CA CYS A 248 -11.27 9.49 12.75
C CYS A 248 -11.57 10.96 13.08
N MET A 249 -10.95 11.90 12.41
CA MET A 249 -11.14 13.33 12.55
C MET A 249 -11.58 13.95 11.21
N PRO A 250 -12.38 15.01 11.18
CA PRO A 250 -12.88 15.81 12.32
C PRO A 250 -14.09 15.19 13.03
N THR A 251 -14.63 14.09 12.52
CA THR A 251 -15.85 13.50 13.06
C THR A 251 -15.60 12.08 13.55
N ALA A 252 -15.87 11.83 14.81
CA ALA A 252 -15.93 10.49 15.37
C ALA A 252 -17.18 9.77 14.85
N VAL A 253 -17.02 8.55 14.33
CA VAL A 253 -18.13 7.66 13.94
C VAL A 253 -18.57 6.81 15.12
N ALA A 254 -17.65 6.47 16.00
CA ALA A 254 -17.89 5.68 17.20
C ALA A 254 -17.33 6.39 18.44
N LYS A 255 -17.86 6.03 19.61
CA LYS A 255 -17.38 6.61 20.90
C LYS A 255 -15.88 6.40 21.14
N ASN A 256 -15.32 5.32 20.59
CA ASN A 256 -13.90 4.96 20.80
C ASN A 256 -12.95 5.70 19.83
N ASP A 257 -13.46 6.48 18.88
CA ASP A 257 -12.60 7.18 17.92
C ASP A 257 -11.74 8.26 18.61
N SER A 258 -12.19 8.80 19.75
CA SER A 258 -11.37 9.70 20.57
C SER A 258 -10.08 9.03 21.09
N ALA A 259 -10.05 7.71 21.27
CA ALA A 259 -8.86 6.99 21.69
C ALA A 259 -7.74 7.07 20.65
N HIS A 260 -8.07 7.13 19.36
CA HIS A 260 -7.10 7.32 18.27
C HIS A 260 -6.45 8.70 18.34
N TYR A 261 -7.26 9.71 18.62
CA TYR A 261 -6.77 11.09 18.81
C TYR A 261 -5.86 11.19 20.04
N ASP A 262 -6.32 10.70 21.18
CA ASP A 262 -5.56 10.73 22.44
C ASP A 262 -4.22 9.99 22.32
N ALA A 263 -4.21 8.81 21.70
CA ALA A 263 -3.00 8.04 21.46
C ALA A 263 -2.02 8.77 20.52
N GLY A 264 -2.51 9.42 19.47
CA GLY A 264 -1.67 10.21 18.56
C GLY A 264 -1.05 11.43 19.25
N LEU A 265 -1.78 12.11 20.12
CA LEU A 265 -1.23 13.21 20.94
C LEU A 265 -0.21 12.68 21.94
N GLU A 266 -0.44 11.50 22.51
CA GLU A 266 0.52 10.88 23.43
C GLU A 266 1.81 10.47 22.72
N LEU A 267 1.72 9.86 21.52
CA LEU A 267 2.88 9.60 20.66
C LEU A 267 3.68 10.88 20.39
N SER A 268 3.01 11.96 19.99
CA SER A 268 3.64 13.26 19.74
C SER A 268 4.40 13.76 20.96
N ARG A 269 3.74 13.79 22.13
CA ARG A 269 4.34 14.28 23.39
C ARG A 269 5.48 13.40 23.88
N ARG A 270 5.26 12.08 23.93
CA ARG A 270 6.23 11.13 24.49
C ARG A 270 7.51 11.03 23.67
N TYR A 271 7.37 11.02 22.35
CA TYR A 271 8.49 10.81 21.43
C TYR A 271 8.99 12.09 20.76
N GLY A 272 8.42 13.25 21.09
CA GLY A 272 8.90 14.54 20.60
C GLY A 272 8.58 14.82 19.12
N ILE A 273 7.56 14.17 18.57
CA ILE A 273 7.12 14.35 17.18
C ILE A 273 6.42 15.70 17.04
N LYS A 274 6.97 16.59 16.20
CA LYS A 274 6.48 17.97 16.04
C LYS A 274 5.55 18.17 14.85
N LYS A 275 5.68 17.33 13.82
CA LYS A 275 4.83 17.40 12.61
C LYS A 275 3.51 16.69 12.90
N LEU A 276 2.53 17.49 13.33
CA LEU A 276 1.23 17.02 13.77
C LEU A 276 0.15 17.79 13.01
N HIS A 277 -0.62 17.10 12.18
CA HIS A 277 -1.69 17.67 11.36
C HIS A 277 -3.05 17.16 11.84
N ILE A 278 -3.88 18.04 12.39
CA ILE A 278 -5.16 17.69 13.01
C ILE A 278 -6.30 18.31 12.19
N GLY A 279 -7.04 17.47 11.45
CA GLY A 279 -8.16 17.92 10.63
C GLY A 279 -7.75 18.92 9.53
N GLU A 280 -6.53 18.82 9.03
CA GLU A 280 -6.03 19.71 7.98
C GLU A 280 -6.26 19.14 6.57
N GLY A 281 -6.51 17.85 6.47
CA GLY A 281 -6.75 17.16 5.21
C GLY A 281 -6.26 15.73 5.18
N ILE A 282 -6.39 15.11 4.02
CA ILE A 282 -6.03 13.72 3.77
C ILE A 282 -4.51 13.56 3.89
N CYS A 283 -4.07 12.55 4.63
CA CYS A 283 -2.67 12.33 4.99
C CYS A 283 -1.72 12.37 3.77
N HIS A 284 -2.05 11.65 2.70
CA HIS A 284 -1.19 11.63 1.51
C HIS A 284 -1.09 13.00 0.83
N SER A 285 -2.18 13.76 0.80
CA SER A 285 -2.19 15.13 0.25
C SER A 285 -1.36 16.08 1.10
N ILE A 286 -1.49 16.03 2.43
CA ILE A 286 -0.64 16.79 3.36
C ILE A 286 0.85 16.50 3.10
N MET A 287 1.24 15.22 2.95
CA MET A 287 2.64 14.85 2.83
C MET A 287 3.32 15.42 1.59
N HIS A 288 2.63 15.46 0.43
CA HIS A 288 3.22 16.06 -0.77
C HIS A 288 3.07 17.60 -0.80
N GLU A 289 1.99 18.17 -0.26
CA GLU A 289 1.81 19.63 -0.17
C GLU A 289 2.85 20.27 0.76
N GLU A 290 3.12 19.65 1.90
CA GLU A 290 4.17 20.09 2.85
C GLU A 290 5.58 19.66 2.42
N LYS A 291 5.71 18.96 1.28
CA LYS A 291 6.99 18.52 0.71
C LYS A 291 7.83 17.66 1.65
N TYR A 292 7.17 16.87 2.50
CA TYR A 292 7.86 15.99 3.44
C TYR A 292 8.50 14.79 2.73
N ALA A 293 7.83 14.23 1.73
CA ALA A 293 8.37 13.18 0.86
C ALA A 293 9.07 13.80 -0.35
N LYS A 294 10.35 14.16 -0.19
CA LYS A 294 11.15 14.77 -1.26
C LYS A 294 11.52 13.75 -2.35
N PRO A 295 11.65 14.18 -3.62
CA PRO A 295 12.10 13.30 -4.71
C PRO A 295 13.39 12.53 -4.37
N GLY A 296 13.45 11.25 -4.72
CA GLY A 296 14.62 10.40 -4.46
C GLY A 296 14.72 9.84 -3.04
N CYS A 297 13.67 10.00 -2.21
CA CYS A 297 13.65 9.46 -0.85
C CYS A 297 12.98 8.07 -0.76
N ILE A 298 13.21 7.40 0.38
CA ILE A 298 12.42 6.26 0.86
C ILE A 298 11.39 6.77 1.85
N ALA A 299 10.11 6.64 1.51
CA ALA A 299 9.00 7.08 2.35
C ALA A 299 8.12 5.91 2.78
N THR A 300 7.81 5.82 4.07
CA THR A 300 6.96 4.75 4.61
C THR A 300 5.84 5.29 5.46
N ALA A 301 4.71 4.61 5.44
CA ALA A 301 3.57 5.00 6.24
C ALA A 301 2.75 3.79 6.72
N THR A 302 1.87 4.04 7.67
CA THR A 302 0.91 3.04 8.15
C THR A 302 -0.27 2.86 7.18
N ASP A 303 -0.44 3.72 6.19
CA ASP A 303 -1.48 3.62 5.17
C ASP A 303 -1.00 2.88 3.91
N SER A 304 -1.89 2.15 3.28
CA SER A 304 -1.61 1.36 2.08
C SER A 304 -1.33 2.23 0.84
N HIS A 305 -1.98 3.41 0.70
CA HIS A 305 -1.80 4.30 -0.45
C HIS A 305 -0.56 5.22 -0.35
N THR A 306 0.39 4.87 0.48
CA THR A 306 1.73 5.50 0.54
C THR A 306 2.43 5.53 -0.82
N THR A 307 2.05 4.61 -1.72
CA THR A 307 2.50 4.60 -3.13
C THR A 307 2.30 5.94 -3.85
N THR A 308 1.41 6.81 -3.37
CA THR A 308 1.14 8.17 -3.90
C THR A 308 2.41 8.97 -4.15
N TYR A 309 3.37 8.93 -3.22
CA TYR A 309 4.58 9.78 -3.32
C TYR A 309 5.53 9.35 -4.45
N GLY A 310 5.33 8.16 -5.01
CA GLY A 310 6.04 7.71 -6.20
C GLY A 310 5.77 8.56 -7.44
N GLY A 311 4.68 9.33 -7.45
CA GLY A 311 4.42 10.37 -8.46
C GLY A 311 5.49 11.47 -8.53
N ALA A 312 6.31 11.60 -7.47
CA ALA A 312 7.46 12.50 -7.42
C ALA A 312 8.82 11.76 -7.47
N GLY A 313 8.84 10.48 -7.87
CA GLY A 313 10.08 9.71 -7.94
C GLY A 313 10.59 9.24 -6.57
N ASN A 314 9.69 8.78 -5.68
CA ASN A 314 10.02 8.26 -4.37
C ASN A 314 9.75 6.76 -4.27
N PHE A 315 10.66 5.98 -3.71
CA PHE A 315 10.29 4.62 -3.31
C PHE A 315 9.45 4.68 -2.05
N CYS A 316 8.17 4.37 -2.16
CA CYS A 316 7.21 4.57 -1.10
C CYS A 316 6.28 3.37 -0.94
N SER A 317 6.05 2.98 0.32
CA SER A 317 5.28 1.79 0.62
C SER A 317 4.62 1.84 1.99
N GLY A 318 3.38 1.35 2.05
CA GLY A 318 2.73 1.03 3.31
C GLY A 318 3.45 -0.11 4.05
N ILE A 319 3.54 0.01 5.37
CA ILE A 319 4.12 -0.98 6.28
C ILE A 319 3.20 -1.24 7.47
N GLY A 320 3.36 -2.41 8.09
CA GLY A 320 2.58 -2.78 9.28
C GLY A 320 3.02 -2.04 10.56
N THR A 321 2.19 -2.09 11.59
CA THR A 321 2.44 -1.39 12.86
C THR A 321 3.72 -1.87 13.55
N ALA A 322 3.97 -3.19 13.55
CA ALA A 322 5.19 -3.76 14.14
C ALA A 322 6.46 -3.28 13.40
N GLU A 323 6.39 -3.17 12.07
CA GLU A 323 7.48 -2.64 11.25
C GLU A 323 7.68 -1.15 11.47
N MET A 324 6.60 -0.39 11.57
CA MET A 324 6.67 1.03 11.89
C MET A 324 7.34 1.24 13.27
N ALA A 325 6.93 0.50 14.29
CA ALA A 325 7.53 0.59 15.62
C ALA A 325 9.03 0.26 15.60
N ALA A 326 9.40 -0.86 14.96
CA ALA A 326 10.80 -1.25 14.83
C ALA A 326 11.62 -0.20 14.07
N ALA A 327 11.11 0.31 12.94
CA ALA A 327 11.79 1.32 12.13
C ALA A 327 11.92 2.67 12.85
N LEU A 328 10.93 3.08 13.64
CA LEU A 328 11.03 4.29 14.46
C LEU A 328 12.11 4.16 15.55
N ILE A 329 12.30 2.98 16.12
CA ILE A 329 13.31 2.73 17.16
C ILE A 329 14.70 2.60 16.56
N THR A 330 14.81 1.82 15.48
CA THR A 330 16.11 1.45 14.90
C THR A 330 16.58 2.40 13.80
N GLY A 331 15.70 3.22 13.24
CA GLY A 331 15.98 3.99 12.02
C GLY A 331 16.12 3.14 10.77
N GLU A 332 15.91 1.82 10.84
CA GLU A 332 16.16 0.85 9.79
C GLU A 332 14.90 0.11 9.37
N LEU A 333 14.81 -0.20 8.07
CA LEU A 333 13.74 -1.03 7.52
C LEU A 333 14.26 -1.87 6.36
N TRP A 334 13.98 -3.16 6.37
CA TRP A 334 14.36 -4.01 5.25
C TRP A 334 13.33 -3.99 4.12
N PHE A 335 13.83 -4.03 2.88
CA PHE A 335 13.02 -4.25 1.70
C PHE A 335 13.60 -5.36 0.84
N LYS A 336 12.72 -6.16 0.25
CA LYS A 336 13.07 -7.00 -0.88
C LYS A 336 13.01 -6.13 -2.13
N VAL A 337 14.05 -6.14 -2.94
CA VAL A 337 14.09 -5.42 -4.21
C VAL A 337 13.02 -5.99 -5.15
N PRO A 338 12.06 -5.19 -5.64
CA PRO A 338 11.00 -5.67 -6.50
C PRO A 338 11.51 -5.87 -7.95
N GLU A 339 10.90 -6.78 -8.68
CA GLU A 339 10.90 -6.73 -10.14
C GLU A 339 10.16 -5.49 -10.62
N ALA A 340 10.44 -5.02 -11.84
CA ALA A 340 9.82 -3.82 -12.38
C ALA A 340 9.05 -4.09 -13.68
N ILE A 341 7.90 -3.43 -13.83
CA ILE A 341 7.14 -3.32 -15.08
C ILE A 341 7.28 -1.90 -15.58
N LYS A 342 7.88 -1.73 -16.76
CA LYS A 342 7.95 -0.42 -17.44
C LYS A 342 6.62 -0.16 -18.15
N ILE A 343 6.01 0.99 -17.90
CA ILE A 343 4.76 1.43 -18.51
C ILE A 343 5.03 2.71 -19.30
N VAL A 344 5.01 2.59 -20.63
CA VAL A 344 5.27 3.68 -21.55
C VAL A 344 3.94 4.29 -22.00
N LEU A 345 3.71 5.56 -21.67
CA LEU A 345 2.51 6.30 -22.04
C LEU A 345 2.83 7.23 -23.21
N ASN A 346 2.34 6.90 -24.40
CA ASN A 346 2.51 7.68 -25.63
C ASN A 346 1.26 8.51 -25.94
N GLY A 347 1.43 9.51 -26.82
CA GLY A 347 0.33 10.37 -27.26
C GLY A 347 -0.03 11.45 -26.26
N HIS A 348 -1.24 11.98 -26.36
CA HIS A 348 -1.79 13.05 -25.53
C HIS A 348 -3.18 12.66 -25.05
N LEU A 349 -3.53 13.00 -23.79
CA LEU A 349 -4.87 12.70 -23.26
C LEU A 349 -5.95 13.45 -24.07
N PRO A 350 -6.98 12.77 -24.58
CA PRO A 350 -8.12 13.41 -25.23
C PRO A 350 -8.89 14.29 -24.24
N ASN A 351 -9.64 15.27 -24.78
CA ASN A 351 -10.52 16.09 -23.96
C ASN A 351 -11.53 15.20 -23.18
N GLY A 352 -11.70 15.48 -21.89
CA GLY A 352 -12.60 14.72 -20.98
C GLY A 352 -12.00 13.41 -20.46
N VAL A 353 -10.77 13.04 -20.83
CA VAL A 353 -10.01 11.91 -20.29
C VAL A 353 -8.95 12.43 -19.32
N LEU A 354 -8.88 11.86 -18.14
CA LEU A 354 -7.99 12.28 -17.07
C LEU A 354 -7.02 11.14 -16.65
N SER A 355 -6.04 11.46 -15.81
CA SER A 355 -5.08 10.47 -15.28
C SER A 355 -5.73 9.28 -14.58
N LYS A 356 -6.91 9.49 -13.96
CA LYS A 356 -7.71 8.42 -13.37
C LYS A 356 -8.15 7.39 -14.42
N ASP A 357 -8.54 7.84 -15.61
CA ASP A 357 -8.93 6.94 -16.69
C ASP A 357 -7.74 6.12 -17.20
N VAL A 358 -6.53 6.71 -17.21
CA VAL A 358 -5.29 6.00 -17.56
C VAL A 358 -5.02 4.86 -16.60
N ILE A 359 -5.02 5.13 -15.30
CA ILE A 359 -4.73 4.06 -14.32
C ILE A 359 -5.84 3.02 -14.25
N LEU A 360 -7.11 3.39 -14.42
CA LEU A 360 -8.21 2.43 -14.51
C LEU A 360 -8.01 1.50 -15.72
N LYS A 361 -7.67 2.05 -16.89
CA LYS A 361 -7.37 1.21 -18.09
C LYS A 361 -6.25 0.22 -17.80
N ILE A 362 -5.15 0.67 -17.20
CA ILE A 362 -4.02 -0.19 -16.85
C ILE A 362 -4.47 -1.30 -15.87
N LEU A 363 -5.23 -0.95 -14.83
CA LEU A 363 -5.77 -1.93 -13.87
C LEU A 363 -6.71 -2.95 -14.53
N GLY A 364 -7.54 -2.49 -15.48
CA GLY A 364 -8.37 -3.39 -16.27
C GLY A 364 -7.58 -4.40 -17.09
N ASP A 365 -6.42 -4.02 -17.60
CA ASP A 365 -5.57 -4.88 -18.43
C ASP A 365 -4.69 -5.83 -17.60
N ILE A 366 -3.99 -5.31 -16.58
CA ILE A 366 -3.05 -6.13 -15.80
C ILE A 366 -3.70 -6.86 -14.62
N LYS A 367 -4.93 -6.49 -14.25
CA LYS A 367 -5.71 -7.00 -13.14
C LYS A 367 -5.14 -6.63 -11.76
N ALA A 368 -5.89 -6.95 -10.71
CA ALA A 368 -5.55 -6.60 -9.32
C ALA A 368 -4.28 -7.29 -8.78
N ASP A 369 -3.77 -8.30 -9.47
CA ASP A 369 -2.58 -9.08 -9.10
C ASP A 369 -1.42 -8.96 -10.10
N GLY A 370 -1.60 -8.29 -11.24
CA GLY A 370 -0.60 -8.20 -12.29
C GLY A 370 0.68 -7.44 -11.90
N GLY A 371 0.59 -6.56 -10.93
CA GLY A 371 1.72 -5.85 -10.33
C GLY A 371 2.22 -6.44 -9.01
N GLN A 372 1.82 -7.67 -8.66
CA GLN A 372 2.08 -8.28 -7.36
C GLN A 372 3.55 -8.19 -6.93
N TYR A 373 3.81 -7.40 -5.90
CA TYR A 373 5.13 -7.06 -5.36
C TYR A 373 6.11 -6.41 -6.36
N LYS A 374 5.67 -5.85 -7.48
CA LYS A 374 6.52 -5.21 -8.49
C LYS A 374 6.51 -3.69 -8.33
N SER A 375 7.49 -3.01 -8.90
CA SER A 375 7.37 -1.58 -9.16
C SER A 375 6.68 -1.39 -10.51
N LEU A 376 5.73 -0.48 -10.57
CA LEU A 376 5.19 0.03 -11.83
C LEU A 376 5.89 1.34 -12.14
N GLU A 377 6.64 1.40 -13.24
CA GLU A 377 7.49 2.56 -13.58
C GLU A 377 6.95 3.25 -14.83
N PHE A 378 6.41 4.45 -14.64
CA PHE A 378 5.71 5.22 -15.66
C PHE A 378 6.67 6.19 -16.36
N THR A 379 6.69 6.14 -17.68
CA THR A 379 7.53 6.99 -18.55
C THR A 379 6.81 7.28 -19.86
N GLY A 380 7.43 8.06 -20.72
CA GLY A 380 6.94 8.42 -22.05
C GLY A 380 6.30 9.80 -22.11
N PRO A 381 6.03 10.31 -23.33
CA PRO A 381 5.58 11.68 -23.54
C PRO A 381 4.35 12.07 -22.71
N ALA A 382 3.32 11.23 -22.68
CA ALA A 382 2.11 11.53 -21.92
C ALA A 382 2.35 11.52 -20.39
N ALA A 383 3.26 10.67 -19.87
CA ALA A 383 3.64 10.68 -18.46
C ALA A 383 4.36 12.00 -18.09
N HIS A 384 5.24 12.49 -18.95
CA HIS A 384 5.92 13.78 -18.76
C HIS A 384 4.97 14.98 -18.88
N GLU A 385 3.91 14.89 -19.69
CA GLU A 385 2.90 15.95 -19.79
C GLU A 385 1.99 16.05 -18.56
N MET A 386 1.80 14.97 -17.80
CA MET A 386 0.97 14.96 -16.62
C MET A 386 1.44 16.00 -15.58
N SER A 387 0.46 16.68 -14.96
CA SER A 387 0.72 17.50 -13.78
C SER A 387 1.16 16.64 -12.59
N MET A 388 1.69 17.26 -11.55
CA MET A 388 2.06 16.50 -10.34
C MET A 388 0.84 15.82 -9.71
N MET A 389 -0.33 16.46 -9.70
CA MET A 389 -1.56 15.87 -9.17
C MET A 389 -1.98 14.64 -10.00
N ALA A 390 -1.87 14.73 -11.33
CA ALA A 390 -2.14 13.60 -12.21
C ALA A 390 -1.18 12.41 -11.96
N ARG A 391 0.11 12.67 -11.74
CA ARG A 391 1.11 11.63 -11.39
C ARG A 391 0.81 11.00 -10.04
N PHE A 392 0.44 11.80 -9.03
CA PHE A 392 0.06 11.29 -7.72
C PHE A 392 -1.19 10.39 -7.80
N THR A 393 -2.17 10.73 -8.62
CA THR A 393 -3.35 9.88 -8.88
C THR A 393 -2.95 8.52 -9.43
N VAL A 394 -2.11 8.47 -10.46
CA VAL A 394 -1.67 7.22 -11.09
C VAL A 394 -0.81 6.39 -10.12
N ALA A 395 0.16 7.01 -9.47
CA ALA A 395 1.03 6.35 -8.50
C ALA A 395 0.26 5.80 -7.28
N ASN A 396 -0.74 6.54 -6.80
CA ASN A 396 -1.63 6.10 -5.71
C ASN A 396 -2.29 4.76 -6.04
N MET A 397 -2.87 4.64 -7.22
CA MET A 397 -3.63 3.46 -7.60
C MET A 397 -2.79 2.29 -8.13
N ALA A 398 -1.47 2.45 -8.26
CA ALA A 398 -0.57 1.33 -8.55
C ALA A 398 -0.70 0.20 -7.50
N LEU A 399 -1.03 0.56 -6.25
CA LEU A 399 -1.31 -0.40 -5.19
C LEU A 399 -2.43 -1.37 -5.55
N GLU A 400 -3.44 -0.92 -6.28
CA GLU A 400 -4.62 -1.72 -6.61
C GLU A 400 -4.32 -2.84 -7.64
N ALA A 401 -3.14 -2.79 -8.28
CA ALA A 401 -2.56 -3.90 -9.04
C ALA A 401 -1.71 -4.85 -8.16
N GLY A 402 -1.66 -4.65 -6.85
CA GLY A 402 -0.76 -5.37 -5.94
C GLY A 402 0.68 -4.85 -5.95
N ALA A 403 0.97 -3.72 -6.60
CA ALA A 403 2.32 -3.20 -6.73
C ALA A 403 2.92 -2.75 -5.38
N LYS A 404 4.25 -2.80 -5.29
CA LYS A 404 5.01 -2.31 -4.15
C LYS A 404 5.12 -0.79 -4.17
N CYS A 405 5.27 -0.22 -5.35
CA CYS A 405 5.27 1.22 -5.60
C CYS A 405 4.84 1.52 -7.05
N GLY A 406 4.41 2.75 -7.31
CA GLY A 406 4.20 3.30 -8.65
C GLY A 406 5.10 4.52 -8.80
N LEU A 407 6.01 4.52 -9.76
CA LEU A 407 7.09 5.51 -9.86
C LEU A 407 6.98 6.31 -11.16
N PHE A 408 7.13 7.61 -11.04
CA PHE A 408 7.34 8.52 -12.16
C PHE A 408 8.77 9.03 -12.14
N GLU A 409 9.29 9.39 -13.30
CA GLU A 409 10.58 10.05 -13.43
C GLU A 409 10.54 11.43 -12.77
N ALA A 410 11.63 11.79 -12.09
CA ALA A 410 11.78 13.13 -11.51
C ALA A 410 12.32 14.07 -12.58
N ASP A 411 11.48 14.96 -13.08
CA ASP A 411 11.75 15.90 -14.18
C ASP A 411 11.62 17.36 -13.74
N GLU A 412 11.58 18.28 -14.69
CA GLU A 412 11.46 19.71 -14.47
C GLU A 412 10.19 20.07 -13.68
N LYS A 413 9.06 19.37 -13.93
CA LYS A 413 7.81 19.61 -13.17
C LYS A 413 7.96 19.18 -11.72
N THR A 414 8.66 18.08 -11.48
CA THR A 414 8.97 17.63 -10.12
C THR A 414 9.89 18.64 -9.44
N ALA A 415 10.93 19.11 -10.11
CA ALA A 415 11.86 20.12 -9.62
C ALA A 415 11.13 21.42 -9.25
N GLU A 416 10.28 21.92 -10.13
CA GLU A 416 9.46 23.11 -9.91
C GLU A 416 8.52 22.94 -8.73
N TYR A 417 7.77 21.82 -8.68
CA TYR A 417 6.82 21.55 -7.61
C TYR A 417 7.48 21.52 -6.22
N TYR A 418 8.65 20.88 -6.12
CA TYR A 418 9.38 20.77 -4.85
C TYR A 418 10.28 21.97 -4.57
N GLY A 419 10.54 22.84 -5.56
CA GLY A 419 11.48 23.96 -5.45
C GLY A 419 12.92 23.48 -5.27
N MET A 420 13.30 22.42 -5.98
CA MET A 420 14.63 21.79 -5.94
C MET A 420 15.33 21.96 -7.29
N PRO A 421 16.68 22.04 -7.31
CA PRO A 421 17.44 21.96 -8.55
C PRO A 421 17.22 20.63 -9.28
N LEU A 422 17.02 20.65 -10.60
CA LEU A 422 16.79 19.44 -11.38
C LEU A 422 17.95 18.44 -11.27
N GLU A 423 19.18 18.94 -11.26
CA GLU A 423 20.41 18.15 -11.17
C GLU A 423 20.52 17.31 -9.87
N GLU A 424 19.77 17.65 -8.84
CA GLU A 424 19.73 16.87 -7.60
C GLU A 424 18.82 15.64 -7.72
N ILE A 425 17.87 15.63 -8.66
CA ILE A 425 16.79 14.64 -8.76
C ILE A 425 16.71 13.90 -10.11
N ASP A 426 17.30 14.41 -11.17
CA ASP A 426 17.25 13.87 -12.54
C ASP A 426 17.81 12.44 -12.71
N TRP A 427 18.53 11.94 -11.70
CA TRP A 427 19.01 10.55 -11.66
C TRP A 427 17.86 9.53 -11.41
N VAL A 428 16.71 9.99 -10.89
CA VAL A 428 15.50 9.19 -10.74
C VAL A 428 14.77 9.16 -12.08
N CYS A 429 15.28 8.38 -12.98
CA CYS A 429 14.77 8.24 -14.35
C CYS A 429 14.86 6.78 -14.80
N VAL A 430 14.13 6.44 -15.84
CA VAL A 430 14.22 5.14 -16.51
C VAL A 430 15.55 5.04 -17.24
N ASP A 431 16.23 3.89 -17.11
CA ASP A 431 17.40 3.56 -17.93
C ASP A 431 16.98 2.63 -19.07
N ASP A 432 17.50 2.87 -20.27
CA ASP A 432 17.18 2.06 -21.45
C ASP A 432 17.78 0.65 -21.37
N ASP A 433 18.88 0.50 -20.65
CA ASP A 433 19.62 -0.75 -20.43
C ASP A 433 19.22 -1.47 -19.12
N ALA A 434 18.26 -0.94 -18.36
CA ALA A 434 17.72 -1.61 -17.18
C ALA A 434 16.89 -2.85 -17.56
N HIS A 435 16.94 -3.85 -16.71
CA HIS A 435 16.14 -5.06 -16.90
C HIS A 435 14.73 -4.90 -16.34
N TYR A 436 13.74 -4.93 -17.23
CA TYR A 436 12.32 -4.98 -16.87
C TYR A 436 11.75 -6.36 -17.14
N GLU A 437 10.98 -6.90 -16.19
CA GLU A 437 10.25 -8.16 -16.40
C GLU A 437 9.28 -8.06 -17.57
N LYS A 438 8.64 -6.88 -17.69
CA LYS A 438 7.65 -6.60 -18.72
C LYS A 438 7.69 -5.12 -19.11
N VAL A 439 7.46 -4.86 -20.39
CA VAL A 439 7.24 -3.50 -20.91
C VAL A 439 5.83 -3.45 -21.48
N LEU A 440 5.02 -2.52 -20.98
CA LEU A 440 3.68 -2.23 -21.48
C LEU A 440 3.69 -0.86 -22.15
N THR A 441 3.05 -0.75 -23.31
CA THR A 441 2.96 0.50 -24.05
C THR A 441 1.49 0.83 -24.31
N TYR A 442 1.09 2.05 -23.96
CA TYR A 442 -0.26 2.56 -24.18
C TYR A 442 -0.17 3.82 -25.05
N ASP A 443 -0.99 3.89 -26.08
CA ASP A 443 -1.30 5.15 -26.75
C ASP A 443 -2.55 5.75 -26.10
N VAL A 444 -2.33 6.76 -25.25
CA VAL A 444 -3.45 7.38 -24.51
C VAL A 444 -4.30 8.30 -25.38
N SER A 445 -3.90 8.58 -26.62
CA SER A 445 -4.69 9.40 -27.56
C SER A 445 -5.98 8.71 -28.02
N GLU A 446 -6.02 7.38 -27.92
CA GLU A 446 -7.20 6.58 -28.27
C GLU A 446 -8.06 6.26 -27.04
N LEU A 447 -7.66 6.72 -25.86
CA LEU A 447 -8.35 6.40 -24.62
C LEU A 447 -9.66 7.21 -24.51
N GLU A 448 -10.72 6.53 -24.15
CA GLU A 448 -11.96 7.14 -23.69
C GLU A 448 -12.06 7.05 -22.16
N PRO A 449 -12.97 7.82 -21.51
CA PRO A 449 -13.18 7.69 -20.08
C PRO A 449 -13.50 6.24 -19.68
N GLN A 450 -12.98 5.83 -18.51
CA GLN A 450 -13.08 4.48 -17.99
C GLN A 450 -13.94 4.42 -16.73
N LEU A 451 -14.62 3.32 -16.52
CA LEU A 451 -15.39 3.05 -15.31
C LEU A 451 -14.97 1.71 -14.70
N SER A 452 -14.58 1.71 -13.43
CA SER A 452 -14.47 0.46 -12.68
C SER A 452 -15.84 0.10 -12.11
N CYS A 453 -16.38 -1.04 -12.53
CA CYS A 453 -17.67 -1.56 -12.10
C CYS A 453 -17.57 -2.30 -10.77
N PRO A 454 -18.70 -2.54 -10.07
CA PRO A 454 -18.71 -3.14 -8.74
C PRO A 454 -18.00 -4.48 -8.65
N GLN A 455 -17.53 -4.77 -7.42
CA GLN A 455 -16.91 -5.98 -6.91
C GLN A 455 -15.41 -6.13 -7.17
N GLY A 456 -14.75 -5.18 -7.84
CA GLY A 456 -13.30 -5.20 -8.01
C GLY A 456 -12.80 -3.99 -8.77
N VAL A 457 -11.68 -3.42 -8.36
CA VAL A 457 -11.09 -2.23 -8.99
C VAL A 457 -10.71 -2.50 -10.44
N ASP A 458 -10.38 -3.73 -10.76
CA ASP A 458 -9.95 -4.24 -12.07
C ASP A 458 -11.11 -4.70 -12.99
N ASN A 459 -12.36 -4.55 -12.52
CA ASN A 459 -13.55 -4.75 -13.36
C ASN A 459 -13.82 -3.47 -14.16
N VAL A 460 -12.89 -3.11 -15.03
CA VAL A 460 -12.89 -1.86 -15.78
C VAL A 460 -13.53 -2.04 -17.15
N HIS A 461 -14.38 -1.08 -17.51
CA HIS A 461 -15.06 -0.99 -18.80
C HIS A 461 -14.89 0.39 -19.42
N PRO A 462 -14.77 0.50 -20.74
CA PRO A 462 -14.92 1.76 -21.45
C PRO A 462 -16.28 2.40 -21.13
N LEU A 463 -16.31 3.71 -20.97
CA LEU A 463 -17.51 4.42 -20.50
C LEU A 463 -18.76 4.14 -21.38
N HIS A 464 -18.59 4.00 -22.70
CA HIS A 464 -19.70 3.78 -23.61
C HIS A 464 -20.49 2.47 -23.34
N GLU A 465 -19.86 1.45 -22.74
CA GLU A 465 -20.51 0.17 -22.42
C GLU A 465 -21.46 0.27 -21.21
N VAL A 466 -21.29 1.29 -20.36
CA VAL A 466 -21.99 1.43 -19.07
C VAL A 466 -22.85 2.69 -18.97
N LEU A 467 -22.94 3.47 -20.04
CA LEU A 467 -23.79 4.65 -20.11
C LEU A 467 -25.23 4.37 -19.72
N GLY A 468 -25.87 5.32 -19.03
CA GLY A 468 -27.26 5.21 -18.61
C GLY A 468 -27.49 4.37 -17.34
N THR A 469 -26.45 3.81 -16.72
CA THR A 469 -26.56 3.12 -15.43
C THR A 469 -27.05 4.12 -14.37
N PRO A 470 -28.19 3.87 -13.67
CA PRO A 470 -28.68 4.76 -12.62
C PRO A 470 -27.68 4.86 -11.45
N ILE A 471 -27.51 6.06 -10.90
CA ILE A 471 -26.66 6.35 -9.76
C ILE A 471 -27.45 7.13 -8.72
N ASP A 472 -27.37 6.72 -7.45
CA ASP A 472 -28.08 7.34 -6.33
C ASP A 472 -27.21 8.38 -5.61
N GLU A 473 -25.89 8.17 -5.60
CA GLU A 473 -24.92 9.06 -4.97
C GLU A 473 -23.67 9.22 -5.82
N VAL A 474 -23.12 10.43 -5.85
CA VAL A 474 -21.82 10.73 -6.43
C VAL A 474 -20.89 11.30 -5.36
N TYR A 475 -19.69 10.73 -5.24
CA TYR A 475 -18.64 11.19 -4.34
C TYR A 475 -17.44 11.71 -5.15
N LEU A 476 -17.11 12.99 -4.95
CA LEU A 476 -15.94 13.66 -5.52
C LEU A 476 -14.96 14.00 -4.39
N GLY A 477 -13.80 13.36 -4.37
CA GLY A 477 -12.81 13.54 -3.32
C GLY A 477 -11.78 12.41 -3.29
N SER A 478 -11.24 12.15 -2.12
CA SER A 478 -10.17 11.18 -1.81
C SER A 478 -8.75 11.67 -2.12
N CYS A 479 -7.73 10.90 -1.67
CA CYS A 479 -6.32 11.18 -1.96
C CYS A 479 -5.97 11.05 -3.45
N THR A 480 -6.81 10.42 -4.26
CA THR A 480 -6.62 10.34 -5.71
C THR A 480 -7.18 11.55 -6.45
N ASN A 481 -8.36 12.04 -6.08
CA ASN A 481 -9.09 13.02 -6.89
C ASN A 481 -9.84 14.06 -6.03
N GLY A 482 -9.18 14.61 -5.03
CA GLY A 482 -9.67 15.74 -4.23
C GLY A 482 -8.83 17.01 -4.40
N SER A 483 -7.91 17.05 -5.36
CA SER A 483 -7.02 18.18 -5.62
C SER A 483 -7.75 19.39 -6.22
N ILE A 484 -7.08 20.54 -6.27
CA ILE A 484 -7.66 21.75 -6.88
C ILE A 484 -7.92 21.55 -8.39
N GLU A 485 -7.12 20.73 -9.07
CA GLU A 485 -7.30 20.40 -10.49
C GLU A 485 -8.58 19.57 -10.70
N ASP A 486 -8.81 18.59 -9.85
CA ASP A 486 -10.01 17.75 -9.88
C ASP A 486 -11.29 18.55 -9.65
N LEU A 487 -11.24 19.44 -8.62
CA LEU A 487 -12.35 20.32 -8.30
C LEU A 487 -12.61 21.33 -9.42
N ALA A 488 -11.57 21.82 -10.11
CA ALA A 488 -11.70 22.73 -11.23
C ALA A 488 -12.47 22.08 -12.38
N VAL A 489 -12.06 20.87 -12.80
CA VAL A 489 -12.71 20.13 -13.89
C VAL A 489 -14.21 19.91 -13.58
N ALA A 490 -14.52 19.47 -12.38
CA ALA A 490 -15.91 19.22 -11.99
C ALA A 490 -16.72 20.52 -11.90
N ALA A 491 -16.17 21.59 -11.31
CA ALA A 491 -16.85 22.88 -11.16
C ALA A 491 -17.14 23.54 -12.53
N GLU A 492 -16.23 23.41 -13.48
CA GLU A 492 -16.45 23.94 -14.84
C GLU A 492 -17.63 23.26 -15.53
N LEU A 493 -17.71 21.94 -15.47
CA LEU A 493 -18.82 21.17 -16.05
C LEU A 493 -20.17 21.49 -15.37
N MET A 494 -20.17 21.81 -14.08
CA MET A 494 -21.37 22.04 -13.28
C MET A 494 -21.84 23.49 -13.25
N ARG A 495 -21.05 24.43 -13.77
CA ARG A 495 -21.36 25.88 -13.71
C ARG A 495 -22.73 26.19 -14.30
N GLY A 496 -23.61 26.80 -13.47
CA GLY A 496 -24.96 27.20 -13.86
C GLY A 496 -25.95 26.03 -14.08
N LYS A 497 -25.58 24.81 -13.68
CA LYS A 497 -26.41 23.63 -13.74
C LYS A 497 -26.74 23.14 -12.32
N HIS A 498 -27.75 22.25 -12.18
CA HIS A 498 -28.18 21.70 -10.90
C HIS A 498 -28.36 20.18 -11.02
N VAL A 499 -27.97 19.44 -9.98
CA VAL A 499 -28.20 17.99 -9.91
C VAL A 499 -29.68 17.69 -9.69
N PRO A 500 -30.22 16.52 -10.09
CA PRO A 500 -31.59 16.11 -9.75
C PRO A 500 -31.82 16.10 -8.23
N ASP A 501 -33.02 16.44 -7.78
CA ASP A 501 -33.39 16.47 -6.36
C ASP A 501 -33.18 15.14 -5.62
N THR A 502 -33.14 14.04 -6.35
CA THR A 502 -32.90 12.70 -5.81
C THR A 502 -31.41 12.32 -5.73
N MET A 503 -30.54 13.12 -6.33
CA MET A 503 -29.10 12.86 -6.37
C MET A 503 -28.43 13.35 -5.08
N ARG A 504 -27.69 12.48 -4.42
CA ARG A 504 -26.76 12.88 -3.35
C ARG A 504 -25.39 13.14 -3.97
N PHE A 505 -24.98 14.38 -4.05
CA PHE A 505 -23.66 14.76 -4.55
C PHE A 505 -22.78 15.29 -3.43
N ILE A 506 -21.73 14.55 -3.09
CA ILE A 506 -20.82 14.85 -1.97
C ILE A 506 -19.46 15.25 -2.52
N VAL A 507 -18.96 16.39 -2.06
CA VAL A 507 -17.65 16.92 -2.45
C VAL A 507 -16.76 17.07 -1.21
N VAL A 508 -15.59 16.47 -1.25
CA VAL A 508 -14.58 16.50 -0.18
C VAL A 508 -13.25 16.98 -0.76
N PRO A 509 -12.87 18.26 -0.56
CA PRO A 509 -11.54 18.74 -0.93
C PRO A 509 -10.44 17.96 -0.20
N ALA A 510 -9.28 17.78 -0.82
CA ALA A 510 -8.21 16.97 -0.24
C ALA A 510 -7.62 17.57 1.04
N THR A 511 -7.48 18.89 1.11
CA THR A 511 -6.87 19.60 2.26
C THR A 511 -7.55 20.93 2.50
N ASN A 512 -7.29 21.53 3.67
CA ASN A 512 -7.74 22.90 3.96
C ASN A 512 -7.14 23.92 3.01
N ARG A 513 -5.93 23.69 2.48
CA ARG A 513 -5.31 24.54 1.45
C ARG A 513 -6.11 24.49 0.15
N VAL A 514 -6.43 23.28 -0.32
CA VAL A 514 -7.29 23.08 -1.51
C VAL A 514 -8.68 23.67 -1.27
N PHE A 515 -9.26 23.47 -0.09
CA PHE A 515 -10.58 23.98 0.24
C PHE A 515 -10.62 25.52 0.18
N LYS A 516 -9.62 26.17 0.79
CA LYS A 516 -9.49 27.64 0.74
C LYS A 516 -9.33 28.14 -0.70
N GLU A 517 -8.46 27.52 -1.48
CA GLU A 517 -8.25 27.90 -2.89
C GLU A 517 -9.52 27.68 -3.73
N ALA A 518 -10.26 26.59 -3.49
CA ALA A 518 -11.52 26.33 -4.16
C ALA A 518 -12.62 27.36 -3.81
N ILE A 519 -12.61 27.91 -2.58
CA ILE A 519 -13.47 29.05 -2.20
C ILE A 519 -13.04 30.30 -2.99
N GLU A 520 -11.77 30.63 -3.00
CA GLU A 520 -11.22 31.82 -3.67
C GLU A 520 -11.48 31.81 -5.19
N ARG A 521 -11.38 30.62 -5.83
CA ARG A 521 -11.70 30.42 -7.25
C ARG A 521 -13.19 30.30 -7.55
N GLY A 522 -14.06 30.29 -6.51
CA GLY A 522 -15.51 30.18 -6.64
C GLY A 522 -16.05 28.77 -6.94
N TYR A 523 -15.21 27.73 -6.90
CA TYR A 523 -15.64 26.35 -7.15
C TYR A 523 -16.61 25.84 -6.09
N ILE A 524 -16.36 26.14 -4.81
CA ILE A 524 -17.28 25.77 -3.72
C ILE A 524 -18.65 26.40 -3.91
N LYS A 525 -18.71 27.67 -4.32
CA LYS A 525 -19.97 28.32 -4.64
C LYS A 525 -20.70 27.59 -5.77
N THR A 526 -19.99 27.25 -6.86
CA THR A 526 -20.56 26.49 -7.98
C THR A 526 -21.15 25.15 -7.52
N PHE A 527 -20.44 24.40 -6.69
CA PHE A 527 -20.95 23.13 -6.17
C PHE A 527 -22.18 23.30 -5.30
N ILE A 528 -22.22 24.30 -4.41
CA ILE A 528 -23.40 24.60 -3.56
C ILE A 528 -24.60 24.99 -4.44
N GLU A 529 -24.39 25.85 -5.42
CA GLU A 529 -25.43 26.26 -6.38
C GLU A 529 -25.93 25.09 -7.23
N ALA A 530 -25.06 24.12 -7.51
CA ALA A 530 -25.41 22.88 -8.20
C ALA A 530 -26.13 21.85 -7.30
N GLY A 531 -26.26 22.08 -5.99
CA GLY A 531 -26.93 21.16 -5.06
C GLY A 531 -26.01 20.17 -4.36
N ALA A 532 -24.68 20.37 -4.40
CA ALA A 532 -23.72 19.51 -3.71
C ALA A 532 -23.66 19.75 -2.20
N VAL A 533 -23.35 18.70 -1.44
CA VAL A 533 -22.97 18.76 -0.02
C VAL A 533 -21.45 18.84 0.08
N ILE A 534 -20.96 19.95 0.63
CA ILE A 534 -19.52 20.14 0.84
C ILE A 534 -19.14 19.64 2.23
N CYS A 535 -18.18 18.72 2.28
CA CYS A 535 -17.69 18.15 3.52
C CYS A 535 -16.28 18.65 3.87
N HIS A 536 -15.90 18.51 5.13
CA HIS A 536 -14.56 18.85 5.61
C HIS A 536 -13.52 17.91 5.01
N PRO A 537 -12.32 18.39 4.65
CA PRO A 537 -11.22 17.57 4.18
C PRO A 537 -10.86 16.41 5.14
N CYS A 538 -11.04 15.17 4.70
CA CYS A 538 -10.69 13.95 5.43
C CYS A 538 -10.74 12.75 4.49
N CYS A 539 -10.28 11.57 4.94
CA CYS A 539 -10.38 10.35 4.15
C CYS A 539 -11.85 9.93 3.90
N GLY A 540 -12.73 10.17 4.86
CA GLY A 540 -14.19 10.11 4.73
C GLY A 540 -14.73 8.80 4.13
N LEU A 541 -15.62 8.91 3.16
CA LEU A 541 -16.29 7.78 2.52
C LEU A 541 -15.33 6.83 1.80
N CYS A 542 -14.18 7.30 1.35
CA CYS A 542 -13.18 6.45 0.68
C CYS A 542 -12.74 5.26 1.56
N CYS A 543 -12.62 5.46 2.86
CA CYS A 543 -12.29 4.39 3.82
C CYS A 543 -13.51 3.76 4.52
N GLY A 544 -14.73 4.10 4.10
CA GLY A 544 -15.97 3.63 4.73
C GLY A 544 -16.30 4.32 6.05
N MET A 545 -15.74 5.52 6.25
CA MET A 545 -16.01 6.40 7.38
C MET A 545 -17.10 7.43 7.02
N PRO A 546 -17.38 8.49 7.80
CA PRO A 546 -18.52 9.35 7.61
C PRO A 546 -18.60 10.01 6.22
N TYR A 547 -19.71 10.67 5.97
CA TYR A 547 -20.09 11.41 4.77
C TYR A 547 -20.58 10.52 3.61
N GLY A 548 -21.82 10.02 3.70
CA GLY A 548 -22.52 9.41 2.58
C GLY A 548 -22.41 7.90 2.49
N LEU A 549 -22.43 7.21 3.63
CA LEU A 549 -22.55 5.75 3.62
C LEU A 549 -23.88 5.31 2.98
N MET A 550 -23.78 4.35 2.08
CA MET A 550 -24.87 3.86 1.26
C MET A 550 -25.70 2.77 1.94
N TYR A 551 -26.99 2.71 1.61
CA TYR A 551 -27.90 1.65 2.01
C TYR A 551 -27.88 0.46 1.06
N ASP A 552 -28.64 -0.57 1.40
CA ASP A 552 -28.83 -1.76 0.56
C ASP A 552 -29.36 -1.37 -0.84
N ASP A 553 -28.78 -2.01 -1.86
CA ASP A 553 -29.16 -1.91 -3.27
C ASP A 553 -28.95 -0.52 -3.92
N GLU A 554 -28.40 0.47 -3.22
CA GLU A 554 -28.02 1.76 -3.78
C GLU A 554 -26.71 1.68 -4.58
N ARG A 555 -26.54 2.61 -5.54
CA ARG A 555 -25.38 2.72 -6.43
C ARG A 555 -24.65 4.04 -6.19
N ILE A 556 -23.35 3.94 -5.92
CA ILE A 556 -22.49 5.10 -5.80
C ILE A 556 -21.46 5.13 -6.92
N LEU A 557 -21.26 6.31 -7.51
CA LEU A 557 -20.15 6.61 -8.40
C LEU A 557 -19.14 7.48 -7.66
N SER A 558 -17.90 7.01 -7.55
CA SER A 558 -16.90 7.59 -6.67
C SER A 558 -15.58 7.85 -7.38
N THR A 559 -14.91 8.95 -7.05
CA THR A 559 -13.53 9.21 -7.47
C THR A 559 -12.50 8.61 -6.49
N ALA A 560 -12.93 7.84 -5.50
CA ALA A 560 -12.08 7.11 -4.58
C ALA A 560 -11.24 6.03 -5.31
N ASN A 561 -10.43 5.30 -4.56
CA ASN A 561 -9.50 4.32 -5.10
C ASN A 561 -9.96 2.87 -4.97
N ARG A 562 -11.01 2.56 -4.20
CA ARG A 562 -11.51 1.20 -3.97
C ARG A 562 -13.03 1.10 -4.02
N ASN A 563 -13.52 0.02 -4.62
CA ASN A 563 -14.94 -0.32 -4.73
C ASN A 563 -15.26 -1.75 -4.27
N PHE A 564 -14.51 -2.28 -3.31
CA PHE A 564 -14.76 -3.61 -2.76
C PHE A 564 -16.14 -3.70 -2.09
N ILE A 565 -16.68 -4.90 -2.05
CA ILE A 565 -17.98 -5.18 -1.42
C ILE A 565 -18.01 -4.66 0.02
N GLY A 566 -18.98 -3.80 0.33
CA GLY A 566 -19.16 -3.21 1.65
C GLY A 566 -18.20 -2.06 2.00
N ARG A 567 -17.38 -1.59 1.04
CA ARG A 567 -16.42 -0.51 1.29
C ARG A 567 -17.09 0.84 1.57
N GLN A 568 -18.12 1.19 0.81
CA GLN A 568 -18.79 2.49 0.88
C GLN A 568 -20.25 2.37 1.36
N GLY A 569 -20.57 1.33 2.11
CA GLY A 569 -21.90 1.08 2.62
C GLY A 569 -22.10 -0.37 3.05
N THR A 570 -23.25 -0.94 2.74
CA THR A 570 -23.57 -2.34 3.05
C THR A 570 -22.95 -3.31 2.03
N LYS A 571 -23.03 -4.61 2.30
CA LYS A 571 -22.57 -5.65 1.34
C LYS A 571 -23.38 -5.70 0.04
N LYS A 572 -24.53 -5.03 -0.02
CA LYS A 572 -25.38 -4.94 -1.20
C LYS A 572 -25.21 -3.63 -1.97
N THR A 573 -24.47 -2.68 -1.44
CA THR A 573 -24.12 -1.44 -2.15
C THR A 573 -23.27 -1.74 -3.37
N LEU A 574 -23.59 -1.08 -4.49
CA LEU A 574 -22.84 -1.19 -5.74
C LEU A 574 -21.98 0.06 -5.93
N SER A 575 -20.67 -0.09 -5.75
CA SER A 575 -19.71 1.02 -5.86
C SER A 575 -18.97 0.97 -7.20
N TYR A 576 -18.96 2.10 -7.90
CA TYR A 576 -18.25 2.33 -9.16
C TYR A 576 -17.13 3.34 -8.95
N LEU A 577 -16.04 3.24 -9.73
CA LEU A 577 -14.96 4.24 -9.70
C LEU A 577 -14.82 4.91 -11.06
N CYS A 578 -14.58 6.22 -11.03
CA CYS A 578 -14.44 7.05 -12.23
C CYS A 578 -13.51 8.25 -12.03
N SER A 579 -13.27 9.00 -13.11
CA SER A 579 -12.60 10.29 -13.08
C SER A 579 -13.54 11.43 -12.60
N PRO A 580 -13.00 12.56 -12.11
CA PRO A 580 -13.79 13.74 -11.72
C PRO A 580 -14.73 14.27 -12.80
N ALA A 581 -14.32 14.21 -14.06
CA ALA A 581 -15.15 14.63 -15.18
C ALA A 581 -16.42 13.76 -15.32
N VAL A 582 -16.24 12.43 -15.27
CA VAL A 582 -17.36 11.47 -15.32
C VAL A 582 -18.25 11.61 -14.08
N ALA A 583 -17.65 11.85 -12.89
CA ALA A 583 -18.40 12.09 -11.66
C ALA A 583 -19.34 13.30 -11.79
N ALA A 584 -18.81 14.44 -12.26
CA ALA A 584 -19.59 15.66 -12.45
C ALA A 584 -20.73 15.48 -13.48
N ALA A 585 -20.43 14.85 -14.63
CA ALA A 585 -21.41 14.57 -15.66
C ALA A 585 -22.55 13.68 -15.14
N THR A 586 -22.20 12.62 -14.42
CA THR A 586 -23.14 11.68 -13.81
C THR A 586 -23.99 12.33 -12.72
N ALA A 587 -23.39 13.18 -11.87
CA ALA A 587 -24.13 13.92 -10.85
C ALA A 587 -25.22 14.81 -11.46
N LEU A 588 -24.95 15.46 -12.59
CA LEU A 588 -25.92 16.28 -13.31
C LEU A 588 -27.05 15.47 -13.96
N ALA A 589 -26.75 14.27 -14.45
CA ALA A 589 -27.69 13.46 -15.21
C ALA A 589 -28.49 12.47 -14.36
N GLY A 590 -28.00 12.07 -13.19
CA GLY A 590 -28.57 10.99 -12.37
C GLY A 590 -28.27 9.58 -12.90
N VAL A 591 -27.54 9.49 -14.00
CA VAL A 591 -27.11 8.24 -14.64
C VAL A 591 -25.67 8.41 -15.16
N VAL A 592 -24.94 7.31 -15.29
CA VAL A 592 -23.58 7.34 -15.85
C VAL A 592 -23.60 8.05 -17.21
N SER A 593 -22.84 9.11 -17.32
CA SER A 593 -22.88 10.03 -18.47
C SER A 593 -21.49 10.42 -18.96
N ASP A 594 -21.38 10.66 -20.27
CA ASP A 594 -20.12 11.06 -20.91
C ASP A 594 -19.89 12.57 -20.72
N PRO A 595 -18.80 12.97 -20.04
CA PRO A 595 -18.48 14.39 -19.83
C PRO A 595 -18.24 15.16 -21.13
N ARG A 596 -17.89 14.48 -22.20
CA ARG A 596 -17.62 15.07 -23.52
C ARG A 596 -18.87 15.55 -24.26
N THR A 597 -20.06 15.18 -23.77
CA THR A 597 -21.35 15.54 -24.36
C THR A 597 -22.06 16.69 -23.65
N LEU A 598 -21.49 17.22 -22.58
CA LEU A 598 -22.01 18.34 -21.77
C LEU A 598 -21.41 19.67 -22.22
#